data_f5628674791f7f7951779a3bd81db549
#
_entry.id   f5628674791f7f7951779a3bd81db549
#
_cell.length_a   1.000
_cell.length_b   1.000
_cell.length_c   1.000
_cell.angle_alpha   90.00
_cell.angle_beta   90.00
_cell.angle_gamma   90.00
#
_symmetry.space_group_name_H-M   'P 1'
#
loop_
_entity.id
_entity.type
_entity.pdbx_description
1 polymer ?
#
loop_
_entity_poly.entity_id
_entity_poly.type
_entity_poly.pdbx_seq_one_letter_code
_entity_poly.pdbx_strand_id
1 'polypeptide(L)'
;MIKSKLKGFATFAVACLAMTACGSDDKDEGSTDQSGTYVQFYNAVAGSTATALKVADKTYESVSYGDAMPRFTSKAGVTAIDIIAKDAANNDTSIYKEDIDLKDKTDHFFVLHGDFAEPKLLNINYSRTELDKLNETAENSKMQLLIANTAVHAQAFDAYISKSSETFADAALLGSVAYGEVSSPQIMDTGEYKLYLAPEGTTNVSYTTASIKFNSKVPYKLIIREGFGASDAKITLDSVDSSTNVRNHVALEASVDYRVFNGLGSHAVDVKVVSNTQDTLFSAVPSFGVTNYQSAEFNDFSVSVFESGTQNKLLDNVLITLNQDEIKTIFIYEQTNDEGSQVKAMEMKQTQTPSPYSFKFDIVSFADKSNLTV
;
A
#
# COMPACT_ATOMS: atom_id res chain seq x y z
N MET A 1 19.90 47.72 40.78
CA MET A 1 20.90 48.54 40.06
C MET A 1 21.19 47.92 38.75
N ILE A 2 20.72 48.53 37.75
CA ILE A 2 21.32 49.19 36.60
C ILE A 2 21.22 48.36 35.31
N LYS A 3 20.36 48.88 34.45
CA LYS A 3 20.35 49.30 33.04
C LYS A 3 20.40 48.18 32.01
N SER A 4 19.30 47.92 31.32
CA SER A 4 18.75 48.53 30.05
C SER A 4 19.80 48.75 28.97
N LYS A 5 19.64 48.06 27.83
CA LYS A 5 19.77 48.68 26.51
C LYS A 5 19.01 47.89 25.47
N LEU A 6 18.03 48.56 24.93
CA LEU A 6 17.23 48.38 23.74
C LEU A 6 18.06 48.83 22.52
N LYS A 7 17.96 48.11 21.38
CA LYS A 7 18.17 48.58 19.97
C LYS A 7 18.21 47.32 19.09
N GLY A 8 17.54 47.22 17.99
CA GLY A 8 16.82 48.14 17.14
C GLY A 8 16.15 47.34 16.02
N PHE A 9 14.94 47.73 15.69
CA PHE A 9 14.16 47.25 14.52
C PHE A 9 14.86 47.64 13.21
N ALA A 10 15.07 46.67 12.31
CA ALA A 10 15.39 46.95 10.91
C ALA A 10 14.18 46.61 10.09
N THR A 11 13.49 47.68 9.66
CA THR A 11 12.37 47.63 8.71
C THR A 11 12.94 47.44 7.29
N PHE A 12 12.64 46.33 6.65
CA PHE A 12 12.90 46.15 5.23
C PHE A 12 11.66 46.56 4.43
N ALA A 13 11.79 47.69 3.74
CA ALA A 13 10.81 48.16 2.80
C ALA A 13 11.00 47.40 1.47
N VAL A 14 9.98 46.66 1.05
CA VAL A 14 9.91 46.08 -0.31
C VAL A 14 9.32 47.12 -1.25
N ALA A 15 10.12 47.58 -2.18
CA ALA A 15 9.73 48.48 -3.28
C ALA A 15 9.01 47.64 -4.35
N CYS A 16 7.69 47.89 -4.53
CA CYS A 16 6.95 47.44 -5.69
C CYS A 16 7.35 48.30 -6.92
N LEU A 17 8.03 47.70 -7.86
CA LEU A 17 8.20 48.27 -9.22
C LEU A 17 6.99 47.84 -10.07
N ALA A 18 6.08 48.77 -10.30
CA ALA A 18 5.04 48.66 -11.32
C ALA A 18 5.68 48.91 -12.68
N MET A 19 5.77 47.90 -13.52
CA MET A 19 6.01 48.08 -14.95
C MET A 19 4.68 48.09 -15.68
N THR A 20 4.24 49.27 -16.05
CA THR A 20 3.22 49.51 -17.08
C THR A 20 3.88 49.27 -18.43
N ALA A 21 3.52 48.21 -19.12
CA ALA A 21 3.72 48.06 -20.56
C ALA A 21 2.37 48.11 -21.25
N CYS A 22 2.19 49.13 -22.03
CA CYS A 22 1.04 49.38 -22.90
C CYS A 22 1.16 48.56 -24.17
N GLY A 23 0.04 47.98 -24.62
CA GLY A 23 -0.33 47.93 -26.03
C GLY A 23 -0.04 46.69 -26.82
N SER A 24 -1.05 45.86 -27.00
CA SER A 24 -1.69 45.67 -28.32
C SER A 24 -2.93 44.81 -28.15
N ASP A 25 -4.05 45.32 -28.65
CA ASP A 25 -5.31 44.58 -28.80
C ASP A 25 -5.12 43.46 -29.82
N ASP A 26 -4.94 42.25 -29.32
CA ASP A 26 -5.34 41.05 -30.03
C ASP A 26 -6.41 40.38 -29.19
N LYS A 27 -7.64 40.54 -29.64
CA LYS A 27 -8.80 39.75 -29.18
C LYS A 27 -8.59 38.31 -29.67
N ASP A 28 -7.80 37.56 -28.97
CA ASP A 28 -7.96 36.10 -28.92
C ASP A 28 -9.13 35.84 -27.97
N GLU A 29 -10.28 35.61 -28.57
CA GLU A 29 -11.36 34.88 -27.90
C GLU A 29 -10.79 33.51 -27.56
N GLY A 30 -10.13 33.42 -26.42
CA GLY A 30 -9.65 32.19 -25.83
C GLY A 30 -10.87 31.31 -25.48
N SER A 31 -11.29 30.52 -26.46
CA SER A 31 -12.06 29.31 -26.20
C SER A 31 -11.34 28.54 -25.11
N THR A 32 -11.86 28.59 -23.89
CA THR A 32 -11.47 27.66 -22.83
C THR A 32 -12.10 26.30 -23.13
N ASP A 33 -11.82 25.79 -24.31
CA ASP A 33 -12.06 24.40 -24.63
C ASP A 33 -10.98 23.59 -23.91
N GLN A 34 -11.25 23.25 -22.64
CA GLN A 34 -10.44 22.29 -21.90
C GLN A 34 -10.73 20.89 -22.46
N SER A 35 -10.41 20.70 -23.75
CA SER A 35 -10.31 19.39 -24.38
C SER A 35 -9.07 18.71 -23.80
N GLY A 36 -9.25 17.99 -22.73
CA GLY A 36 -8.16 17.28 -22.06
C GLY A 36 -8.64 15.96 -21.50
N THR A 37 -7.78 15.00 -21.52
CA THR A 37 -7.94 13.74 -20.80
C THR A 37 -7.08 13.76 -19.55
N TYR A 38 -7.35 12.84 -18.63
CA TYR A 38 -6.55 12.66 -17.44
C TYR A 38 -5.94 11.28 -17.42
N VAL A 39 -4.73 11.18 -16.93
CA VAL A 39 -3.97 9.93 -16.85
C VAL A 39 -3.47 9.74 -15.43
N GLN A 40 -3.59 8.52 -14.93
CA GLN A 40 -3.00 8.06 -13.69
C GLN A 40 -2.45 6.65 -13.90
N PHE A 41 -1.41 6.27 -13.17
CA PHE A 41 -0.77 4.97 -13.29
C PHE A 41 -0.61 4.32 -11.92
N TYR A 42 -0.79 3.00 -11.87
CA TYR A 42 -0.63 2.16 -10.69
C TYR A 42 0.13 0.89 -11.08
N ASN A 43 1.08 0.48 -10.24
CA ASN A 43 1.86 -0.72 -10.45
C ASN A 43 1.35 -1.88 -9.58
N ALA A 44 0.69 -2.87 -10.21
CA ALA A 44 0.23 -4.10 -9.58
C ALA A 44 1.12 -5.33 -9.90
N VAL A 45 2.31 -5.14 -10.49
CA VAL A 45 3.22 -6.26 -10.82
C VAL A 45 4.13 -6.56 -9.64
N ALA A 46 3.85 -7.66 -8.97
CA ALA A 46 4.72 -8.17 -7.91
C ALA A 46 6.09 -8.58 -8.48
N GLY A 47 7.15 -8.26 -7.74
CA GLY A 47 8.51 -8.58 -8.19
C GLY A 47 9.06 -7.64 -9.27
N SER A 48 8.36 -6.57 -9.62
CA SER A 48 8.92 -5.54 -10.49
C SER A 48 9.93 -4.65 -9.76
N THR A 49 10.86 -4.06 -10.50
CA THR A 49 11.53 -2.83 -10.06
C THR A 49 10.49 -1.69 -10.06
N ALA A 50 10.83 -0.53 -9.51
CA ALA A 50 9.98 0.63 -9.67
C ALA A 50 9.80 0.94 -11.17
N THR A 51 8.55 1.16 -11.60
CA THR A 51 8.16 1.35 -13.00
C THR A 51 7.69 2.77 -13.25
N ALA A 52 8.12 3.37 -14.34
CA ALA A 52 7.73 4.71 -14.76
C ALA A 52 6.79 4.65 -15.96
N LEU A 53 5.75 5.48 -15.94
CA LEU A 53 4.90 5.71 -17.11
C LEU A 53 5.54 6.78 -18.00
N LYS A 54 5.63 6.48 -19.30
CA LYS A 54 5.97 7.47 -20.33
C LYS A 54 4.76 7.66 -21.23
N VAL A 55 4.33 8.91 -21.39
CA VAL A 55 3.22 9.32 -22.26
C VAL A 55 3.80 10.23 -23.35
N ALA A 56 3.72 9.78 -24.60
CA ALA A 56 4.44 10.37 -25.71
C ALA A 56 5.96 10.51 -25.39
N ASP A 57 6.49 11.72 -25.33
CA ASP A 57 7.91 11.97 -25.07
C ASP A 57 8.23 12.25 -23.61
N LYS A 58 7.22 12.31 -22.72
CA LYS A 58 7.40 12.66 -21.32
C LYS A 58 7.37 11.42 -20.41
N THR A 59 8.46 11.18 -19.70
CA THR A 59 8.53 10.17 -18.64
C THR A 59 8.18 10.81 -17.31
N TYR A 60 7.35 10.14 -16.51
CA TYR A 60 6.91 10.55 -15.18
C TYR A 60 7.68 9.76 -14.10
N GLU A 61 7.44 10.13 -12.83
CA GLU A 61 8.08 9.45 -11.70
C GLU A 61 7.72 7.97 -11.65
N SER A 62 8.67 7.16 -11.21
CA SER A 62 8.46 5.72 -11.06
C SER A 62 7.72 5.40 -9.76
N VAL A 63 6.91 4.35 -9.80
CA VAL A 63 6.14 3.82 -8.67
C VAL A 63 6.49 2.35 -8.41
N SER A 64 6.55 1.99 -7.14
CA SER A 64 6.80 0.62 -6.69
C SER A 64 5.53 -0.23 -6.76
N TYR A 65 5.66 -1.52 -6.54
CA TYR A 65 4.52 -2.42 -6.41
C TYR A 65 3.55 -1.96 -5.31
N GLY A 66 2.28 -1.81 -5.67
CA GLY A 66 1.22 -1.32 -4.80
C GLY A 66 1.14 0.20 -4.68
N ASP A 67 1.91 0.95 -5.45
CA ASP A 67 1.91 2.42 -5.45
C ASP A 67 1.27 3.00 -6.71
N ALA A 68 0.80 4.24 -6.61
CA ALA A 68 0.24 5.02 -7.71
C ALA A 68 0.94 6.36 -7.86
N MET A 69 1.02 6.85 -9.08
CA MET A 69 1.37 8.24 -9.35
C MET A 69 0.12 9.14 -9.27
N PRO A 70 0.29 10.47 -9.07
CA PRO A 70 -0.84 11.38 -9.10
C PRO A 70 -1.42 11.49 -10.50
N ARG A 71 -2.72 11.78 -10.57
CA ARG A 71 -3.44 12.08 -11.80
C ARG A 71 -2.89 13.37 -12.43
N PHE A 72 -2.66 13.37 -13.72
CA PHE A 72 -2.21 14.52 -14.49
C PHE A 72 -3.02 14.68 -15.79
N THR A 73 -2.96 15.86 -16.39
CA THR A 73 -3.65 16.16 -17.66
C THR A 73 -2.78 15.75 -18.84
N SER A 74 -3.39 15.16 -19.87
CA SER A 74 -2.77 14.84 -21.15
C SER A 74 -3.63 15.35 -22.31
N LYS A 75 -3.08 15.38 -23.51
CA LYS A 75 -3.86 15.63 -24.71
C LYS A 75 -4.66 14.39 -25.08
N ALA A 76 -5.90 14.59 -25.53
CA ALA A 76 -6.69 13.52 -26.14
C ALA A 76 -6.13 13.12 -27.50
N GLY A 77 -6.41 11.89 -27.91
CA GLY A 77 -5.99 11.30 -29.18
C GLY A 77 -5.04 10.12 -29.01
N VAL A 78 -4.65 9.52 -30.13
CA VAL A 78 -3.73 8.38 -30.13
C VAL A 78 -2.35 8.82 -29.64
N THR A 79 -1.90 8.15 -28.59
CA THR A 79 -0.69 8.51 -27.85
C THR A 79 0.10 7.26 -27.52
N ALA A 80 1.40 7.29 -27.75
CA ALA A 80 2.29 6.20 -27.32
C ALA A 80 2.37 6.16 -25.78
N ILE A 81 2.01 5.04 -25.23
CA ILE A 81 2.16 4.68 -23.81
C ILE A 81 3.30 3.68 -23.71
N ASP A 82 4.28 3.98 -22.86
CA ASP A 82 5.47 3.16 -22.67
C ASP A 82 5.72 3.00 -21.16
N ILE A 83 5.93 1.79 -20.69
CA ILE A 83 6.28 1.51 -19.31
C ILE A 83 7.77 1.18 -19.24
N ILE A 84 8.48 1.98 -18.46
CA ILE A 84 9.91 1.89 -18.27
C ILE A 84 10.21 1.26 -16.91
N ALA A 85 11.11 0.29 -16.89
CA ALA A 85 11.63 -0.33 -15.68
C ALA A 85 13.16 -0.38 -15.71
N LYS A 86 13.79 -0.66 -14.57
CA LYS A 86 15.23 -0.90 -14.51
C LYS A 86 15.53 -2.37 -14.82
N ASP A 87 16.50 -2.59 -15.72
CA ASP A 87 17.04 -3.93 -15.96
C ASP A 87 18.07 -4.34 -14.87
N ALA A 88 18.63 -5.53 -14.98
CA ALA A 88 19.64 -6.05 -14.03
C ALA A 88 20.94 -5.21 -13.98
N ALA A 89 21.23 -4.43 -15.02
CA ALA A 89 22.37 -3.52 -15.09
C ALA A 89 21.99 -2.08 -14.66
N ASN A 90 20.77 -1.89 -14.14
CA ASN A 90 20.21 -0.60 -13.70
C ASN A 90 19.96 0.41 -14.85
N ASN A 91 19.83 -0.08 -16.08
CA ASN A 91 19.45 0.76 -17.23
C ASN A 91 17.95 0.83 -17.39
N ASP A 92 17.45 1.95 -17.92
CA ASP A 92 16.06 2.10 -18.30
C ASP A 92 15.73 1.25 -19.52
N THR A 93 14.72 0.40 -19.37
CA THR A 93 14.27 -0.54 -20.41
C THR A 93 12.75 -0.46 -20.54
N SER A 94 12.25 -0.36 -21.77
CA SER A 94 10.82 -0.47 -22.06
C SER A 94 10.38 -1.92 -21.86
N ILE A 95 9.43 -2.14 -20.96
CA ILE A 95 8.86 -3.46 -20.67
C ILE A 95 7.47 -3.64 -21.25
N TYR A 96 6.80 -2.55 -21.63
CA TYR A 96 5.50 -2.55 -22.30
C TYR A 96 5.37 -1.30 -23.15
N LYS A 97 4.82 -1.43 -24.37
CA LYS A 97 4.59 -0.29 -25.24
C LYS A 97 3.37 -0.52 -26.13
N GLU A 98 2.48 0.47 -26.20
CA GLU A 98 1.27 0.44 -27.02
C GLU A 98 0.83 1.88 -27.37
N ASP A 99 0.21 2.04 -28.54
CA ASP A 99 -0.47 3.29 -28.91
C ASP A 99 -1.92 3.23 -28.45
N ILE A 100 -2.31 4.10 -27.52
CA ILE A 100 -3.64 4.14 -26.91
C ILE A 100 -4.36 5.42 -27.29
N ASP A 101 -5.62 5.29 -27.71
CA ASP A 101 -6.49 6.44 -27.97
C ASP A 101 -7.05 6.99 -26.66
N LEU A 102 -6.43 8.04 -26.16
CA LEU A 102 -6.85 8.77 -24.96
C LEU A 102 -8.10 9.59 -25.28
N LYS A 103 -9.25 9.14 -24.80
CA LYS A 103 -10.55 9.79 -25.04
C LYS A 103 -10.64 11.15 -24.36
N ASP A 104 -11.21 12.14 -25.07
CA ASP A 104 -11.45 13.46 -24.48
C ASP A 104 -12.42 13.38 -23.28
N LYS A 105 -12.21 14.23 -22.28
CA LYS A 105 -13.01 14.32 -21.04
C LYS A 105 -13.16 13.01 -20.27
N THR A 106 -12.17 12.14 -20.41
CA THR A 106 -12.14 10.81 -19.80
C THR A 106 -10.90 10.68 -18.91
N ASP A 107 -11.06 10.03 -17.78
CA ASP A 107 -9.96 9.59 -16.95
C ASP A 107 -9.48 8.21 -17.44
N HIS A 108 -8.18 8.08 -17.67
CA HIS A 108 -7.49 6.84 -17.98
C HIS A 108 -6.64 6.43 -16.78
N PHE A 109 -7.02 5.37 -16.11
CA PHE A 109 -6.25 4.79 -15.04
C PHE A 109 -5.57 3.53 -15.55
N PHE A 110 -4.27 3.63 -15.79
CA PHE A 110 -3.45 2.52 -16.25
C PHE A 110 -2.99 1.67 -15.07
N VAL A 111 -3.25 0.38 -15.14
CA VAL A 111 -2.79 -0.60 -14.15
C VAL A 111 -1.84 -1.56 -14.84
N LEU A 112 -0.57 -1.51 -14.47
CA LEU A 112 0.40 -2.53 -14.87
C LEU A 112 0.16 -3.77 -14.03
N HIS A 113 -0.04 -4.92 -14.65
CA HIS A 113 -0.34 -6.18 -13.96
C HIS A 113 0.25 -7.40 -14.70
N GLY A 114 0.16 -8.57 -14.10
CA GLY A 114 0.70 -9.79 -14.69
C GLY A 114 2.08 -10.15 -14.19
N ASP A 115 2.80 -10.94 -14.97
CA ASP A 115 4.19 -11.31 -14.70
C ASP A 115 5.13 -10.17 -15.13
N PHE A 116 6.18 -9.91 -14.37
CA PHE A 116 7.16 -8.86 -14.71
C PHE A 116 7.92 -9.17 -16.01
N ALA A 117 8.07 -10.44 -16.38
CA ALA A 117 8.69 -10.83 -17.64
C ALA A 117 7.80 -10.57 -18.86
N GLU A 118 6.48 -10.59 -18.68
CA GLU A 118 5.47 -10.35 -19.71
C GLU A 118 4.31 -9.52 -19.13
N PRO A 119 4.55 -8.25 -18.73
CA PRO A 119 3.53 -7.44 -18.09
C PRO A 119 2.44 -7.04 -19.08
N LYS A 120 1.24 -6.84 -18.55
CA LYS A 120 0.07 -6.36 -19.26
C LYS A 120 -0.34 -5.00 -18.72
N LEU A 121 -1.00 -4.22 -19.56
CA LEU A 121 -1.55 -2.92 -19.17
C LEU A 121 -3.08 -2.96 -19.26
N LEU A 122 -3.75 -2.81 -18.13
CA LEU A 122 -5.20 -2.62 -18.09
C LEU A 122 -5.49 -1.11 -18.14
N ASN A 123 -6.19 -0.66 -19.18
CA ASN A 123 -6.63 0.72 -19.31
C ASN A 123 -8.07 0.85 -18.80
N ILE A 124 -8.23 1.29 -17.58
CA ILE A 124 -9.53 1.59 -16.97
C ILE A 124 -9.90 3.02 -17.33
N ASN A 125 -10.87 3.17 -18.23
CA ASN A 125 -11.34 4.49 -18.63
C ASN A 125 -12.76 4.75 -18.13
N TYR A 126 -13.00 5.95 -17.59
CA TYR A 126 -14.29 6.35 -17.04
C TYR A 126 -14.48 7.87 -17.12
N SER A 127 -15.75 8.30 -17.20
CA SER A 127 -16.13 9.70 -17.18
C SER A 127 -16.48 10.14 -15.76
N ARG A 128 -16.10 11.37 -15.42
CA ARG A 128 -16.48 12.04 -14.16
C ARG A 128 -17.65 13.00 -14.32
N THR A 129 -18.11 13.21 -15.54
CA THR A 129 -19.10 14.26 -15.84
C THR A 129 -20.35 14.18 -14.96
N GLU A 130 -20.84 12.97 -14.71
CA GLU A 130 -22.02 12.78 -13.86
C GLU A 130 -21.71 13.03 -12.37
N LEU A 131 -20.58 12.50 -11.88
CA LEU A 131 -20.13 12.77 -10.52
C LEU A 131 -19.93 14.25 -10.26
N ASP A 132 -19.28 14.96 -11.19
CA ASP A 132 -19.00 16.39 -11.06
C ASP A 132 -20.31 17.21 -11.03
N LYS A 133 -21.28 16.91 -11.90
CA LYS A 133 -22.62 17.54 -11.89
C LYS A 133 -23.36 17.33 -10.58
N LEU A 134 -23.36 16.11 -10.04
CA LEU A 134 -24.03 15.81 -8.78
C LEU A 134 -23.40 16.52 -7.58
N ASN A 135 -22.11 16.78 -7.65
CA ASN A 135 -21.38 17.48 -6.59
C ASN A 135 -21.31 19.02 -6.77
N GLU A 136 -21.90 19.59 -7.82
CA GLU A 136 -22.11 21.03 -7.97
C GLU A 136 -23.23 21.55 -7.05
N THR A 137 -24.18 20.71 -6.68
CA THR A 137 -25.24 21.04 -5.76
C THR A 137 -24.81 20.78 -4.31
N ALA A 138 -25.02 21.74 -3.41
CA ALA A 138 -24.51 21.75 -2.03
C ALA A 138 -25.01 20.58 -1.14
N GLU A 139 -26.03 19.86 -1.58
CA GLU A 139 -26.66 18.79 -0.79
C GLU A 139 -26.06 17.39 -1.01
N ASN A 140 -25.15 17.23 -1.99
CA ASN A 140 -24.77 15.92 -2.44
C ASN A 140 -23.31 15.57 -2.12
N SER A 141 -23.18 14.60 -1.26
CA SER A 141 -21.93 13.93 -0.95
C SER A 141 -21.86 12.63 -1.75
N LYS A 142 -21.50 12.72 -3.03
CA LYS A 142 -21.36 11.54 -3.91
C LYS A 142 -19.88 11.23 -4.18
N MET A 143 -19.61 9.96 -4.33
CA MET A 143 -18.35 9.40 -4.82
C MET A 143 -18.61 8.51 -6.03
N GLN A 144 -17.58 8.18 -6.78
CA GLN A 144 -17.62 7.16 -7.82
C GLN A 144 -16.70 6.01 -7.42
N LEU A 145 -17.13 4.78 -7.66
CA LEU A 145 -16.40 3.59 -7.26
C LEU A 145 -16.42 2.57 -8.39
N LEU A 146 -15.30 1.94 -8.64
CA LEU A 146 -15.16 0.76 -9.50
C LEU A 146 -14.17 -0.22 -8.86
N ILE A 147 -14.24 -1.48 -9.29
CA ILE A 147 -13.30 -2.51 -8.83
C ILE A 147 -12.70 -3.25 -10.00
N ALA A 148 -11.41 -3.59 -9.92
CA ALA A 148 -10.69 -4.39 -10.90
C ALA A 148 -9.95 -5.53 -10.21
N ASN A 149 -9.81 -6.66 -10.89
CA ASN A 149 -9.03 -7.80 -10.43
C ASN A 149 -7.74 -7.91 -11.26
N THR A 150 -6.61 -7.68 -10.63
CA THR A 150 -5.27 -7.75 -11.23
C THR A 150 -4.39 -8.85 -10.62
N ALA A 151 -4.95 -9.67 -9.73
CA ALA A 151 -4.26 -10.77 -9.08
C ALA A 151 -4.21 -11.98 -10.03
N VAL A 152 -3.02 -12.31 -10.51
CA VAL A 152 -2.79 -13.34 -11.57
C VAL A 152 -3.28 -14.71 -11.16
N HIS A 153 -3.09 -15.08 -9.90
CA HIS A 153 -3.42 -16.42 -9.38
C HIS A 153 -4.77 -16.45 -8.65
N ALA A 154 -5.50 -15.33 -8.62
CA ALA A 154 -6.80 -15.28 -7.98
C ALA A 154 -7.91 -15.77 -8.92
N GLN A 155 -8.93 -16.33 -8.33
CA GLN A 155 -10.19 -16.67 -9.04
C GLN A 155 -10.98 -15.39 -9.37
N ALA A 156 -12.03 -15.53 -10.18
CA ALA A 156 -13.01 -14.46 -10.37
C ALA A 156 -13.81 -14.24 -9.08
N PHE A 157 -14.13 -12.97 -8.80
CA PHE A 157 -14.86 -12.56 -7.62
C PHE A 157 -16.13 -11.78 -7.94
N ASP A 158 -17.17 -12.05 -7.19
CA ASP A 158 -18.28 -11.12 -6.96
C ASP A 158 -17.91 -10.20 -5.80
N ALA A 159 -17.80 -8.90 -6.09
CA ALA A 159 -17.50 -7.89 -5.09
C ALA A 159 -18.79 -7.21 -4.63
N TYR A 160 -18.97 -7.14 -3.31
CA TYR A 160 -20.15 -6.53 -2.68
C TYR A 160 -19.72 -5.41 -1.75
N ILE A 161 -20.66 -4.49 -1.50
CA ILE A 161 -20.45 -3.33 -0.63
C ILE A 161 -21.69 -3.07 0.24
N SER A 162 -21.51 -2.82 1.53
CA SER A 162 -22.56 -2.34 2.44
C SER A 162 -22.07 -1.17 3.27
N LYS A 163 -22.97 -0.43 3.92
CA LYS A 163 -22.59 0.51 4.97
C LYS A 163 -21.85 -0.23 6.10
N SER A 164 -20.91 0.42 6.77
CA SER A 164 -20.12 -0.20 7.84
C SER A 164 -20.96 -0.68 9.03
N SER A 165 -22.14 -0.10 9.24
CA SER A 165 -23.11 -0.50 10.27
C SER A 165 -23.98 -1.69 9.86
N GLU A 166 -23.92 -2.12 8.61
CA GLU A 166 -24.70 -3.21 8.02
C GLU A 166 -23.87 -4.50 7.93
N THR A 167 -24.52 -5.58 7.50
CA THR A 167 -23.91 -6.91 7.32
C THR A 167 -23.85 -7.27 5.85
N PHE A 168 -23.24 -8.41 5.53
CA PHE A 168 -23.21 -8.95 4.16
C PHE A 168 -24.62 -9.18 3.58
N ALA A 169 -25.61 -9.50 4.43
CA ALA A 169 -26.99 -9.70 3.97
C ALA A 169 -27.62 -8.44 3.35
N ASP A 170 -27.12 -7.27 3.70
CA ASP A 170 -27.58 -5.97 3.22
C ASP A 170 -26.69 -5.43 2.07
N ALA A 171 -25.65 -6.19 1.68
CA ALA A 171 -24.66 -5.73 0.73
C ALA A 171 -25.19 -5.75 -0.71
N ALA A 172 -24.89 -4.70 -1.48
CA ALA A 172 -25.18 -4.63 -2.89
C ALA A 172 -23.99 -5.12 -3.72
N LEU A 173 -24.26 -5.77 -4.85
CA LEU A 173 -23.23 -6.17 -5.80
C LEU A 173 -22.60 -4.94 -6.46
N LEU A 174 -21.31 -4.77 -6.31
CA LEU A 174 -20.52 -3.74 -6.98
C LEU A 174 -20.11 -4.19 -8.39
N GLY A 175 -19.83 -5.48 -8.57
CA GLY A 175 -19.53 -6.10 -9.85
C GLY A 175 -18.86 -7.45 -9.70
N SER A 176 -18.90 -8.23 -10.80
CA SER A 176 -18.14 -9.47 -10.95
C SER A 176 -16.89 -9.17 -11.76
N VAL A 177 -15.73 -9.63 -11.31
CA VAL A 177 -14.43 -9.34 -11.94
C VAL A 177 -13.54 -10.57 -11.97
N ALA A 178 -13.30 -11.09 -13.18
CA ALA A 178 -12.23 -12.05 -13.42
C ALA A 178 -10.86 -11.34 -13.55
N TYR A 179 -9.79 -12.10 -13.63
CA TYR A 179 -8.45 -11.55 -13.83
C TYR A 179 -8.37 -10.67 -15.08
N GLY A 180 -7.89 -9.45 -14.94
CA GLY A 180 -7.79 -8.46 -16.01
C GLY A 180 -9.10 -7.73 -16.30
N GLU A 181 -10.15 -7.94 -15.53
CA GLU A 181 -11.44 -7.28 -15.69
C GLU A 181 -11.69 -6.18 -14.67
N VAL A 182 -12.62 -5.29 -15.04
CA VAL A 182 -13.05 -4.15 -14.23
C VAL A 182 -14.57 -4.02 -14.27
N SER A 183 -15.18 -3.69 -13.14
CA SER A 183 -16.61 -3.40 -13.05
C SER A 183 -16.96 -2.08 -13.72
N SER A 184 -18.24 -1.90 -14.06
CA SER A 184 -18.74 -0.57 -14.41
C SER A 184 -18.64 0.39 -13.22
N PRO A 185 -18.28 1.67 -13.45
CA PRO A 185 -18.28 2.68 -12.39
C PRO A 185 -19.68 2.87 -11.81
N GLN A 186 -19.76 2.95 -10.48
CA GLN A 186 -21.00 3.23 -9.75
C GLN A 186 -20.89 4.54 -8.95
N ILE A 187 -21.93 5.35 -8.96
CA ILE A 187 -22.03 6.57 -8.14
C ILE A 187 -22.81 6.25 -6.89
N MET A 188 -22.22 6.52 -5.74
CA MET A 188 -22.74 6.18 -4.42
C MET A 188 -22.67 7.37 -3.46
N ASP A 189 -23.41 7.30 -2.37
CA ASP A 189 -23.26 8.23 -1.25
C ASP A 189 -21.89 8.04 -0.58
N THR A 190 -21.32 9.15 -0.10
CA THR A 190 -20.11 9.07 0.74
C THR A 190 -20.43 8.42 2.09
N GLY A 191 -19.41 7.95 2.76
CA GLY A 191 -19.58 7.36 4.08
C GLY A 191 -18.55 6.27 4.38
N GLU A 192 -18.88 5.49 5.39
CA GLU A 192 -18.09 4.35 5.80
C GLU A 192 -18.73 3.06 5.29
N TYR A 193 -17.94 2.22 4.64
CA TYR A 193 -18.39 0.99 3.99
C TYR A 193 -17.49 -0.17 4.32
N LYS A 194 -18.03 -1.37 4.21
CA LYS A 194 -17.29 -2.64 4.14
C LYS A 194 -17.40 -3.22 2.76
N LEU A 195 -16.33 -3.82 2.30
CA LEU A 195 -16.26 -4.55 1.05
C LEU A 195 -16.15 -6.05 1.34
N TYR A 196 -16.79 -6.84 0.51
CA TYR A 196 -16.78 -8.29 0.60
C TYR A 196 -16.43 -8.87 -0.76
N LEU A 197 -15.59 -9.90 -0.80
CA LEU A 197 -15.33 -10.68 -2.01
C LEU A 197 -15.80 -12.11 -1.77
N ALA A 198 -16.58 -12.62 -2.70
CA ALA A 198 -16.97 -14.03 -2.77
C ALA A 198 -16.52 -14.62 -4.12
N PRO A 199 -16.19 -15.91 -4.20
CA PRO A 199 -15.98 -16.56 -5.50
C PRO A 199 -17.20 -16.32 -6.41
N GLU A 200 -16.93 -16.00 -7.67
CA GLU A 200 -17.98 -15.66 -8.64
C GLU A 200 -19.14 -16.66 -8.63
N GLY A 201 -20.35 -16.15 -8.63
CA GLY A 201 -21.58 -16.96 -8.60
C GLY A 201 -21.91 -17.58 -7.25
N THR A 202 -21.22 -17.20 -6.18
CA THR A 202 -21.48 -17.66 -4.82
C THR A 202 -21.75 -16.52 -3.83
N THR A 203 -22.27 -16.86 -2.65
CA THR A 203 -22.40 -15.93 -1.53
C THR A 203 -21.45 -16.30 -0.36
N ASN A 204 -20.48 -17.16 -0.62
CA ASN A 204 -19.49 -17.57 0.38
C ASN A 204 -18.38 -16.52 0.44
N VAL A 205 -18.54 -15.54 1.31
CA VAL A 205 -17.55 -14.47 1.51
C VAL A 205 -16.22 -15.05 1.96
N SER A 206 -15.17 -14.82 1.19
CA SER A 206 -13.79 -15.24 1.49
C SER A 206 -12.87 -14.08 1.89
N TYR A 207 -13.35 -12.86 1.80
CA TYR A 207 -12.60 -11.65 2.12
C TYR A 207 -13.55 -10.55 2.57
N THR A 208 -13.32 -10.00 3.74
CA THR A 208 -14.08 -8.86 4.28
C THR A 208 -13.09 -7.77 4.70
N THR A 209 -13.35 -6.52 4.35
CA THR A 209 -12.51 -5.41 4.82
C THR A 209 -12.98 -4.86 6.16
N ALA A 210 -12.09 -4.22 6.90
CA ALA A 210 -12.50 -3.26 7.92
C ALA A 210 -13.29 -2.10 7.28
N SER A 211 -13.87 -1.23 8.13
CA SER A 211 -14.58 -0.03 7.62
C SER A 211 -13.64 0.88 6.83
N ILE A 212 -14.07 1.24 5.62
CA ILE A 212 -13.37 2.14 4.70
C ILE A 212 -14.17 3.42 4.57
N LYS A 213 -13.53 4.55 4.84
CA LYS A 213 -14.14 5.87 4.64
C LYS A 213 -13.89 6.39 3.24
N PHE A 214 -14.97 6.64 2.51
CA PHE A 214 -14.94 7.26 1.19
C PHE A 214 -15.44 8.71 1.24
N ASN A 215 -14.66 9.63 0.67
CA ASN A 215 -14.92 11.05 0.65
C ASN A 215 -15.67 11.49 -0.61
N SER A 216 -16.34 12.65 -0.55
CA SER A 216 -17.08 13.21 -1.69
C SER A 216 -16.18 13.67 -2.83
N LYS A 217 -16.74 13.67 -4.04
CA LYS A 217 -16.10 14.17 -5.28
C LYS A 217 -14.88 13.36 -5.73
N VAL A 218 -14.66 12.18 -5.16
CA VAL A 218 -13.50 11.34 -5.45
C VAL A 218 -13.93 10.11 -6.26
N PRO A 219 -13.31 9.85 -7.40
CA PRO A 219 -13.38 8.55 -8.07
C PRO A 219 -12.36 7.61 -7.43
N TYR A 220 -12.85 6.60 -6.73
CA TYR A 220 -12.03 5.54 -6.15
C TYR A 220 -11.93 4.35 -7.10
N LYS A 221 -10.74 3.82 -7.24
CA LYS A 221 -10.45 2.57 -7.91
C LYS A 221 -10.05 1.55 -6.85
N LEU A 222 -10.82 0.48 -6.74
CA LEU A 222 -10.52 -0.66 -5.89
C LEU A 222 -9.75 -1.68 -6.73
N ILE A 223 -8.56 -2.04 -6.30
CA ILE A 223 -7.69 -2.96 -7.04
C ILE A 223 -7.44 -4.19 -6.19
N ILE A 224 -7.96 -5.33 -6.64
CA ILE A 224 -7.59 -6.64 -6.11
C ILE A 224 -6.24 -7.00 -6.73
N ARG A 225 -5.21 -7.16 -5.90
CA ARG A 225 -3.88 -7.60 -6.32
C ARG A 225 -3.39 -8.76 -5.47
N GLU A 226 -2.30 -9.37 -5.84
CA GLU A 226 -1.69 -10.43 -5.05
C GLU A 226 -1.30 -9.96 -3.66
N GLY A 227 -1.53 -10.79 -2.67
CA GLY A 227 -1.13 -10.60 -1.28
C GLY A 227 0.00 -11.56 -0.91
N PHE A 228 0.98 -11.07 -0.15
CA PHE A 228 2.16 -11.82 0.25
C PHE A 228 2.32 -11.87 1.78
N GLY A 229 1.22 -11.68 2.48
CA GLY A 229 1.15 -11.79 3.92
C GLY A 229 0.71 -13.18 4.40
N ALA A 230 0.27 -13.25 5.65
CA ALA A 230 -0.18 -14.47 6.32
C ALA A 230 -1.56 -14.94 5.85
N SER A 231 -2.37 -14.04 5.26
CA SER A 231 -3.74 -14.35 4.84
C SER A 231 -3.79 -15.51 3.85
N ASP A 232 -4.72 -16.44 4.06
CA ASP A 232 -4.98 -17.57 3.17
C ASP A 232 -5.54 -17.14 1.82
N ALA A 233 -6.19 -15.99 1.73
CA ALA A 233 -6.76 -15.48 0.51
C ALA A 233 -5.70 -15.15 -0.56
N LYS A 234 -4.44 -14.92 -0.15
CA LYS A 234 -3.31 -14.56 -1.04
C LYS A 234 -3.60 -13.39 -1.98
N ILE A 235 -4.55 -12.56 -1.61
CA ILE A 235 -4.90 -11.30 -2.26
C ILE A 235 -4.95 -10.19 -1.22
N THR A 236 -4.85 -8.98 -1.71
CA THR A 236 -5.12 -7.78 -0.92
C THR A 236 -5.89 -6.78 -1.78
N LEU A 237 -6.61 -5.87 -1.14
CA LEU A 237 -7.42 -4.87 -1.81
C LEU A 237 -6.82 -3.49 -1.55
N ASP A 238 -6.51 -2.75 -2.62
CA ASP A 238 -6.11 -1.36 -2.52
C ASP A 238 -7.23 -0.42 -2.96
N SER A 239 -7.40 0.69 -2.26
CA SER A 239 -8.20 1.82 -2.73
C SER A 239 -7.29 2.95 -3.18
N VAL A 240 -7.45 3.37 -4.45
CA VAL A 240 -6.66 4.41 -5.08
C VAL A 240 -7.55 5.60 -5.40
N ASP A 241 -7.21 6.78 -4.93
CA ASP A 241 -7.86 8.03 -5.30
C ASP A 241 -7.15 8.71 -6.50
N SER A 242 -7.36 10.01 -6.71
CA SER A 242 -6.72 10.76 -7.81
C SER A 242 -5.32 11.29 -7.47
N SER A 243 -4.80 11.02 -6.28
CA SER A 243 -3.46 11.41 -5.83
C SER A 243 -2.49 10.21 -5.84
N THR A 244 -1.43 10.29 -5.10
CA THR A 244 -0.53 9.17 -4.80
C THR A 244 -1.05 8.27 -3.67
N ASN A 245 -2.25 8.55 -3.16
CA ASN A 245 -2.79 7.91 -1.98
C ASN A 245 -3.32 6.52 -2.32
N VAL A 246 -2.59 5.51 -1.93
CA VAL A 246 -3.01 4.12 -1.99
C VAL A 246 -3.20 3.63 -0.55
N ARG A 247 -4.37 3.08 -0.26
CA ARG A 247 -4.64 2.48 1.04
C ARG A 247 -4.88 0.99 0.85
N ASN A 248 -4.05 0.22 1.50
CA ASN A 248 -4.19 -1.22 1.54
C ASN A 248 -5.24 -1.63 2.60
N HIS A 249 -6.14 -2.50 2.21
CA HIS A 249 -7.20 -3.06 3.06
C HIS A 249 -7.02 -4.57 3.10
N VAL A 250 -6.41 -5.07 4.15
CA VAL A 250 -6.25 -6.51 4.39
C VAL A 250 -7.57 -7.14 4.83
N ALA A 251 -7.69 -8.45 4.69
CA ALA A 251 -8.88 -9.16 5.18
C ALA A 251 -9.03 -8.99 6.69
N LEU A 252 -10.26 -8.74 7.14
CA LEU A 252 -10.55 -8.50 8.57
C LEU A 252 -10.16 -9.69 9.44
N GLU A 253 -10.30 -10.91 8.91
CA GLU A 253 -10.00 -12.18 9.60
C GLU A 253 -8.57 -12.67 9.30
N ALA A 254 -7.73 -11.84 8.64
CA ALA A 254 -6.37 -12.28 8.32
C ALA A 254 -5.57 -12.56 9.58
N SER A 255 -4.96 -13.73 9.63
CA SER A 255 -4.02 -14.13 10.67
C SER A 255 -2.70 -13.35 10.59
N VAL A 256 -1.85 -13.57 11.57
CA VAL A 256 -0.44 -13.23 11.54
C VAL A 256 0.37 -14.51 11.67
N ASP A 257 1.44 -14.65 10.88
CA ASP A 257 2.40 -15.73 11.04
C ASP A 257 3.64 -15.21 11.76
N TYR A 258 4.08 -15.91 12.79
CA TYR A 258 5.27 -15.52 13.54
C TYR A 258 6.12 -16.72 13.93
N ARG A 259 7.41 -16.48 14.12
CA ARG A 259 8.39 -17.45 14.59
C ARG A 259 9.39 -16.79 15.52
N VAL A 260 10.17 -17.60 16.22
CA VAL A 260 11.20 -17.15 17.14
C VAL A 260 12.58 -17.50 16.61
N PHE A 261 13.52 -16.55 16.71
CA PHE A 261 14.94 -16.76 16.53
C PHE A 261 15.67 -16.55 17.86
N ASN A 262 16.44 -17.54 18.29
CA ASN A 262 17.29 -17.44 19.48
C ASN A 262 18.69 -16.95 19.10
N GLY A 263 18.97 -15.68 19.32
CA GLY A 263 20.28 -15.06 19.08
C GLY A 263 21.25 -15.16 20.25
N LEU A 264 20.90 -15.88 21.34
CA LEU A 264 21.80 -16.08 22.49
C LEU A 264 22.86 -17.14 22.15
N GLY A 265 24.12 -16.78 22.32
CA GLY A 265 25.26 -17.64 21.94
C GLY A 265 25.54 -18.79 22.88
N SER A 266 24.91 -18.85 24.05
CA SER A 266 25.34 -19.71 25.15
C SER A 266 24.43 -20.87 25.49
N HIS A 267 23.12 -20.81 25.19
CA HIS A 267 22.18 -21.86 25.62
C HIS A 267 20.86 -21.87 24.83
N ALA A 268 20.16 -22.99 24.87
CA ALA A 268 18.80 -23.11 24.37
C ALA A 268 17.83 -22.39 25.30
N VAL A 269 16.73 -21.89 24.75
CA VAL A 269 15.69 -21.16 25.48
C VAL A 269 14.31 -21.75 25.24
N ASP A 270 13.45 -21.58 26.23
CA ASP A 270 12.00 -21.74 26.09
C ASP A 270 11.38 -20.35 25.98
N VAL A 271 10.63 -20.09 24.91
CA VAL A 271 10.02 -18.79 24.66
C VAL A 271 8.51 -18.93 24.72
N LYS A 272 7.91 -18.22 25.66
CA LYS A 272 6.46 -18.17 25.87
C LYS A 272 5.91 -16.89 25.25
N VAL A 273 4.94 -17.02 24.33
CA VAL A 273 4.27 -15.92 23.62
C VAL A 273 2.78 -16.01 23.91
N VAL A 274 2.24 -15.03 24.63
CA VAL A 274 0.89 -15.08 25.22
C VAL A 274 0.09 -13.84 24.87
N SER A 275 -1.16 -14.04 24.43
CA SER A 275 -2.18 -13.01 24.35
C SER A 275 -3.39 -13.38 25.20
N ASN A 276 -4.48 -12.63 25.11
CA ASN A 276 -5.75 -12.97 25.74
C ASN A 276 -6.48 -14.16 25.07
N THR A 277 -6.10 -14.52 23.84
CA THR A 277 -6.75 -15.60 23.06
C THR A 277 -5.83 -16.80 22.81
N GLN A 278 -4.51 -16.65 22.98
CA GLN A 278 -3.54 -17.68 22.61
C GLN A 278 -2.36 -17.72 23.59
N ASP A 279 -1.91 -18.93 23.91
CA ASP A 279 -0.70 -19.23 24.71
C ASP A 279 0.17 -20.21 23.90
N THR A 280 1.32 -19.77 23.43
CA THR A 280 2.25 -20.57 22.63
C THR A 280 3.59 -20.70 23.35
N LEU A 281 4.08 -21.93 23.47
CA LEU A 281 5.41 -22.22 24.00
C LEU A 281 6.30 -22.82 22.92
N PHE A 282 7.38 -22.14 22.59
CA PHE A 282 8.46 -22.66 21.79
C PHE A 282 9.52 -23.23 22.72
N SER A 283 9.60 -24.56 22.79
CA SER A 283 10.50 -25.26 23.75
C SER A 283 11.84 -25.58 23.11
N ALA A 284 12.90 -25.50 23.89
CA ALA A 284 14.26 -25.87 23.55
C ALA A 284 14.77 -25.28 22.22
N VAL A 285 14.49 -24.01 21.99
CA VAL A 285 15.00 -23.30 20.80
C VAL A 285 16.51 -23.18 20.92
N PRO A 286 17.30 -23.88 20.06
CA PRO A 286 18.74 -23.92 20.23
C PRO A 286 19.39 -22.56 19.99
N SER A 287 20.60 -22.37 20.50
CA SER A 287 21.44 -21.21 20.21
C SER A 287 21.55 -21.01 18.69
N PHE A 288 21.29 -19.78 18.21
CA PHE A 288 21.21 -19.41 16.78
C PHE A 288 20.18 -20.21 15.98
N GLY A 289 19.23 -20.85 16.64
CA GLY A 289 18.15 -21.59 16.03
C GLY A 289 16.92 -20.73 15.75
N VAL A 290 16.15 -21.16 14.74
CA VAL A 290 14.86 -20.57 14.37
C VAL A 290 13.78 -21.65 14.44
N THR A 291 12.58 -21.27 14.91
CA THR A 291 11.43 -22.15 14.95
C THR A 291 10.68 -22.20 13.62
N ASN A 292 9.75 -23.13 13.46
CA ASN A 292 8.73 -23.04 12.45
C ASN A 292 7.77 -21.86 12.75
N TYR A 293 7.07 -21.39 11.72
CA TYR A 293 6.01 -20.41 11.90
C TYR A 293 4.84 -21.00 12.68
N GLN A 294 4.24 -20.14 13.49
CA GLN A 294 2.94 -20.33 14.12
C GLN A 294 2.00 -19.27 13.62
N SER A 295 0.75 -19.65 13.35
CA SER A 295 -0.30 -18.70 12.97
C SER A 295 -1.10 -18.31 14.21
N ALA A 296 -1.49 -17.05 14.30
CA ALA A 296 -2.28 -16.48 15.37
C ALA A 296 -3.29 -15.46 14.85
N GLU A 297 -4.30 -15.16 15.68
CA GLU A 297 -5.08 -13.93 15.50
C GLU A 297 -4.20 -12.71 15.83
N PHE A 298 -4.39 -11.60 15.10
CA PHE A 298 -3.68 -10.36 15.40
C PHE A 298 -4.00 -9.87 16.81
N ASN A 299 -2.97 -9.47 17.56
CA ASN A 299 -3.12 -9.03 18.95
C ASN A 299 -1.82 -8.40 19.47
N ASP A 300 -1.89 -7.86 20.67
CA ASP A 300 -0.72 -7.61 21.50
C ASP A 300 -0.37 -8.86 22.28
N PHE A 301 0.90 -9.24 22.22
CA PHE A 301 1.45 -10.44 22.86
C PHE A 301 2.52 -10.08 23.88
N SER A 302 2.54 -10.81 24.97
CA SER A 302 3.60 -10.81 25.97
C SER A 302 4.61 -11.91 25.63
N VAL A 303 5.89 -11.55 25.55
CA VAL A 303 7.00 -12.47 25.34
C VAL A 303 7.79 -12.63 26.64
N SER A 304 7.93 -13.87 27.10
CA SER A 304 8.80 -14.24 28.22
C SER A 304 9.77 -15.34 27.79
N VAL A 305 11.02 -15.25 28.22
CA VAL A 305 12.10 -16.18 27.85
C VAL A 305 12.66 -16.84 29.10
N PHE A 306 12.82 -18.15 29.03
CA PHE A 306 13.38 -18.95 30.11
C PHE A 306 14.59 -19.76 29.61
N GLU A 307 15.53 -20.04 30.47
CA GLU A 307 16.58 -21.02 30.19
C GLU A 307 15.91 -22.39 30.02
N SER A 308 16.20 -23.05 28.89
CA SER A 308 15.46 -24.27 28.50
C SER A 308 15.52 -25.37 29.54
N GLY A 309 14.33 -25.96 29.84
CA GLY A 309 14.15 -27.01 30.83
C GLY A 309 14.24 -26.54 32.29
N THR A 310 14.26 -25.23 32.52
CA THR A 310 14.32 -24.64 33.87
C THR A 310 13.19 -23.64 34.11
N GLN A 311 13.07 -23.14 35.35
CA GLN A 311 12.19 -22.00 35.68
C GLN A 311 12.96 -20.68 35.75
N ASN A 312 14.23 -20.67 35.34
CA ASN A 312 15.07 -19.48 35.34
C ASN A 312 14.61 -18.55 34.22
N LYS A 313 14.05 -17.41 34.60
CA LYS A 313 13.52 -16.42 33.66
C LYS A 313 14.64 -15.45 33.24
N LEU A 314 14.92 -15.41 31.92
CA LEU A 314 15.92 -14.52 31.32
C LEU A 314 15.30 -13.20 30.85
N LEU A 315 14.02 -13.22 30.46
CA LEU A 315 13.25 -12.06 30.03
C LEU A 315 11.81 -12.21 30.47
N ASP A 316 11.20 -11.14 30.98
CA ASP A 316 9.84 -11.18 31.48
C ASP A 316 8.97 -10.12 30.79
N ASN A 317 7.86 -10.60 30.21
CA ASN A 317 6.71 -9.80 29.81
C ASN A 317 7.04 -8.60 28.90
N VAL A 318 7.79 -8.83 27.83
CA VAL A 318 8.00 -7.83 26.79
C VAL A 318 6.80 -7.81 25.86
N LEU A 319 6.16 -6.66 25.70
CA LEU A 319 5.03 -6.48 24.80
C LEU A 319 5.50 -6.34 23.35
N ILE A 320 4.88 -7.10 22.46
CA ILE A 320 5.01 -6.98 21.00
C ILE A 320 3.63 -6.95 20.37
N THR A 321 3.50 -6.28 19.22
CA THR A 321 2.25 -6.23 18.46
C THR A 321 2.38 -7.04 17.19
N LEU A 322 1.51 -8.04 17.01
CA LEU A 322 1.41 -8.84 15.80
C LEU A 322 0.17 -8.38 15.02
N ASN A 323 0.38 -7.67 13.91
CA ASN A 323 -0.72 -7.10 13.12
C ASN A 323 -1.23 -8.09 12.06
N GLN A 324 -2.46 -7.86 11.61
CA GLN A 324 -3.11 -8.64 10.54
C GLN A 324 -2.24 -8.73 9.29
N ASP A 325 -2.26 -9.89 8.67
CA ASP A 325 -1.58 -10.20 7.40
C ASP A 325 -0.06 -9.98 7.44
N GLU A 326 0.55 -9.92 8.62
CA GLU A 326 2.00 -9.80 8.76
C GLU A 326 2.66 -11.16 8.98
N ILE A 327 3.92 -11.24 8.53
CA ILE A 327 4.82 -12.35 8.82
C ILE A 327 5.97 -11.75 9.61
N LYS A 328 6.19 -12.26 10.85
CA LYS A 328 7.18 -11.69 11.78
C LYS A 328 8.15 -12.72 12.30
N THR A 329 9.36 -12.29 12.61
CA THR A 329 10.32 -13.03 13.42
C THR A 329 10.55 -12.26 14.72
N ILE A 330 10.35 -12.94 15.83
CA ILE A 330 10.69 -12.47 17.19
C ILE A 330 12.15 -12.85 17.44
N PHE A 331 13.01 -11.88 17.56
CA PHE A 331 14.43 -12.07 17.85
C PHE A 331 14.67 -11.96 19.35
N ILE A 332 15.26 -13.01 19.93
CA ILE A 332 15.79 -13.00 21.30
C ILE A 332 17.28 -12.75 21.20
N TYR A 333 17.80 -11.72 21.85
CA TYR A 333 19.20 -11.34 21.77
C TYR A 333 19.72 -10.80 23.10
N GLU A 334 21.02 -10.75 23.24
CA GLU A 334 21.71 -10.20 24.41
C GLU A 334 22.22 -8.82 24.06
N GLN A 335 21.89 -7.84 24.89
CA GLN A 335 22.45 -6.48 24.81
C GLN A 335 23.34 -6.23 26.01
N THR A 336 24.59 -5.87 25.77
CA THR A 336 25.57 -5.51 26.80
C THR A 336 25.68 -4.00 26.88
N ASN A 337 25.53 -3.44 28.08
CA ASN A 337 25.74 -2.03 28.39
C ASN A 337 26.63 -1.89 29.63
N ASP A 338 26.80 -0.66 30.13
CA ASP A 338 27.62 -0.38 31.33
C ASP A 338 27.07 -1.04 32.62
N GLU A 339 25.82 -1.45 32.61
CA GLU A 339 25.14 -2.13 33.74
C GLU A 339 25.23 -3.67 33.65
N GLY A 340 25.76 -4.20 32.53
CA GLY A 340 25.90 -5.63 32.29
C GLY A 340 25.14 -6.11 31.04
N SER A 341 25.07 -7.43 30.90
CA SER A 341 24.32 -8.09 29.83
C SER A 341 22.87 -8.32 30.20
N GLN A 342 21.96 -8.01 29.29
CA GLN A 342 20.51 -8.19 29.44
C GLN A 342 19.93 -8.88 28.21
N VAL A 343 19.06 -9.86 28.42
CA VAL A 343 18.27 -10.49 27.36
C VAL A 343 17.16 -9.53 26.94
N LYS A 344 16.97 -9.36 25.65
CA LYS A 344 15.97 -8.51 25.01
C LYS A 344 15.19 -9.32 23.97
N ALA A 345 14.01 -8.81 23.61
CA ALA A 345 13.23 -9.28 22.47
C ALA A 345 12.83 -8.10 21.59
N MET A 346 12.81 -8.35 20.27
CA MET A 346 12.26 -7.43 19.28
C MET A 346 11.58 -8.22 18.17
N GLU A 347 10.58 -7.63 17.53
CA GLU A 347 10.01 -8.20 16.32
C GLU A 347 10.51 -7.49 15.08
N MET A 348 10.59 -8.23 13.99
CA MET A 348 10.85 -7.71 12.66
C MET A 348 9.86 -8.30 11.67
N LYS A 349 9.19 -7.41 10.92
CA LYS A 349 8.32 -7.81 9.81
C LYS A 349 9.16 -8.34 8.67
N GLN A 350 8.73 -9.46 8.13
CA GLN A 350 9.29 -10.04 6.91
C GLN A 350 8.37 -9.77 5.73
N THR A 351 8.93 -9.55 4.56
CA THR A 351 8.14 -9.47 3.33
C THR A 351 8.45 -10.69 2.46
N GLN A 352 7.37 -11.32 1.97
CA GLN A 352 7.44 -12.41 0.99
C GLN A 352 7.15 -11.91 -0.43
N THR A 353 6.97 -10.61 -0.62
CA THR A 353 6.83 -10.04 -1.97
C THR A 353 8.02 -10.48 -2.82
N PRO A 354 7.77 -11.05 -4.00
CA PRO A 354 8.83 -11.43 -4.93
C PRO A 354 9.80 -10.27 -5.18
N SER A 355 11.06 -10.59 -5.39
CA SER A 355 12.10 -9.61 -5.69
C SER A 355 12.40 -9.65 -7.19
N PRO A 356 12.62 -8.50 -7.85
CA PRO A 356 13.11 -8.48 -9.23
C PRO A 356 14.57 -8.96 -9.36
N TYR A 357 15.23 -9.14 -8.22
CA TYR A 357 16.63 -9.61 -8.15
C TYR A 357 16.69 -11.10 -7.84
N SER A 358 17.76 -11.76 -8.26
CA SER A 358 17.96 -13.21 -8.07
C SER A 358 18.01 -13.64 -6.60
N PHE A 359 18.25 -12.72 -5.68
CA PHE A 359 18.23 -12.97 -4.23
C PHE A 359 17.83 -11.71 -3.46
N LYS A 360 17.30 -11.93 -2.27
CA LYS A 360 17.01 -10.91 -1.27
C LYS A 360 17.55 -11.41 0.05
N PHE A 361 18.16 -10.53 0.83
CA PHE A 361 18.57 -10.82 2.20
C PHE A 361 18.28 -9.63 3.11
N ASP A 362 17.89 -9.94 4.33
CA ASP A 362 17.72 -8.97 5.40
C ASP A 362 18.86 -9.15 6.40
N ILE A 363 19.53 -8.07 6.79
CA ILE A 363 20.62 -8.10 7.77
C ILE A 363 20.07 -7.55 9.10
N VAL A 364 20.18 -8.37 10.15
CA VAL A 364 19.87 -7.96 11.53
C VAL A 364 21.17 -7.94 12.30
N SER A 365 21.54 -6.77 12.86
CA SER A 365 22.72 -6.62 13.69
C SER A 365 22.32 -6.35 15.15
N PHE A 366 22.83 -7.15 16.04
CA PHE A 366 22.69 -6.98 17.50
C PHE A 366 24.00 -6.45 18.14
N ALA A 367 24.93 -5.92 17.34
CA ALA A 367 26.18 -5.39 17.83
C ALA A 367 25.98 -4.03 18.50
N ASP A 368 26.63 -3.83 19.67
CA ASP A 368 26.56 -2.58 20.43
C ASP A 368 27.32 -1.41 19.77
N LYS A 369 28.05 -1.65 18.70
CA LYS A 369 28.86 -0.62 18.02
C LYS A 369 28.28 -0.27 16.66
N SER A 370 28.12 1.03 16.44
CA SER A 370 27.55 1.65 15.24
C SER A 370 28.39 1.51 13.94
N ASN A 371 29.50 0.79 13.96
CA ASN A 371 30.44 0.65 12.85
C ASN A 371 30.41 -0.76 12.26
N LEU A 372 29.26 -1.20 11.74
CA LEU A 372 29.20 -2.33 10.81
C LEU A 372 29.45 -1.80 9.40
N THR A 373 30.58 -2.16 8.83
CA THR A 373 30.82 -2.02 7.39
C THR A 373 30.37 -3.33 6.72
N VAL A 374 29.37 -3.26 5.86
CA VAL A 374 28.91 -4.38 5.01
C VAL A 374 29.56 -4.25 3.65
#